data_de572b609923c014e996a7688901f6e9
#
_entry.id   de572b609923c014e996a7688901f6e9
#
_cell.length_a   1.000
_cell.length_b   1.000
_cell.length_c   1.000
_cell.angle_alpha   90.00
_cell.angle_beta   90.00
_cell.angle_gamma   90.00
#
_symmetry.space_group_name_H-M   'P 1'
#
loop_
_entity.id
_entity.type
_entity.pdbx_description
1 polymer ?
#
loop_
_entity_poly.entity_id
_entity_poly.type
_entity_poly.pdbx_seq_one_letter_code
_entity_poly.pdbx_strand_id
1 'polypeptide(L)'
;MSAPLRIGTRSSELALRQARIVQAALLERGIESELVTYRTLGDKRLDEPLSTIGAKGLFTKELEVDLRKGKTDLAVHSLKDLPTDSPPGLIVAAVLEREDPRDVLVLNRGIMGQSLDDLPRGSRVGTSSLRRRAQLLATRADLEVAELRGNVPTRLKKVDEGRVHAAILAAAGLHRLGAHQHITCYLDAPAWLPAAGQGAIAIQVRDDDDRVGPVARSLNDLPTMLAVRAERAFLQALEGGCQVPIGALAVPTDHGALLHGMIADVSGSRVVRGTIDLDVGEPELSGVRLANQLRGEGASEILEGLRRAEHLPAPQPE
;
A
#
# COMPACT_ATOMS: atom_id res chain seq x y z
N MET A 1 24.39 -29.73 3.58
CA MET A 1 23.25 -28.81 3.75
C MET A 1 23.61 -27.53 3.01
N SER A 2 22.72 -27.00 2.17
CA SER A 2 22.93 -25.70 1.52
C SER A 2 22.92 -24.58 2.58
N ALA A 3 23.67 -23.51 2.37
CA ALA A 3 23.63 -22.37 3.27
C ALA A 3 22.19 -21.79 3.34
N PRO A 4 21.75 -21.29 4.51
CA PRO A 4 20.42 -20.71 4.66
C PRO A 4 20.24 -19.51 3.74
N LEU A 5 19.00 -19.30 3.24
CA LEU A 5 18.67 -18.14 2.41
C LEU A 5 18.62 -16.86 3.24
N ARG A 6 19.23 -15.80 2.75
CA ARG A 6 19.25 -14.49 3.40
C ARG A 6 18.07 -13.65 2.92
N ILE A 7 17.14 -13.34 3.84
CA ILE A 7 15.94 -12.57 3.60
C ILE A 7 16.17 -11.11 3.98
N GLY A 8 16.25 -10.22 3.00
CA GLY A 8 16.30 -8.77 3.23
C GLY A 8 14.93 -8.23 3.67
N THR A 9 14.89 -7.46 4.77
CA THR A 9 13.66 -6.83 5.26
C THR A 9 13.97 -5.54 6.02
N ARG A 10 12.98 -4.63 6.11
CA ARG A 10 13.09 -3.44 6.98
C ARG A 10 13.07 -3.84 8.45
N SER A 11 13.66 -2.99 9.30
CA SER A 11 13.74 -3.23 10.74
C SER A 11 12.45 -2.89 11.53
N SER A 12 11.40 -2.37 10.87
CA SER A 12 10.13 -2.08 11.53
C SER A 12 9.43 -3.38 11.96
N GLU A 13 8.68 -3.33 13.08
CA GLU A 13 7.99 -4.50 13.63
C GLU A 13 7.09 -5.18 12.60
N LEU A 14 6.31 -4.41 11.82
CA LEU A 14 5.45 -4.95 10.77
C LEU A 14 6.27 -5.64 9.67
N ALA A 15 7.38 -5.04 9.22
CA ALA A 15 8.23 -5.65 8.19
C ALA A 15 8.87 -6.96 8.70
N LEU A 16 9.32 -6.99 9.95
CA LEU A 16 9.83 -8.23 10.57
C LEU A 16 8.76 -9.31 10.67
N ARG A 17 7.51 -8.95 11.01
CA ARG A 17 6.39 -9.90 10.99
C ARG A 17 6.16 -10.47 9.59
N GLN A 18 6.17 -9.62 8.56
CA GLN A 18 6.01 -10.05 7.16
C GLN A 18 7.15 -10.99 6.73
N ALA A 19 8.40 -10.64 7.06
CA ALA A 19 9.54 -11.48 6.75
C ALA A 19 9.51 -12.84 7.47
N ARG A 20 9.03 -12.88 8.72
CA ARG A 20 8.84 -14.15 9.46
C ARG A 20 7.74 -15.03 8.86
N ILE A 21 6.69 -14.46 8.26
CA ILE A 21 5.68 -15.22 7.51
C ILE A 21 6.35 -15.92 6.32
N VAL A 22 7.18 -15.19 5.56
CA VAL A 22 7.94 -15.79 4.44
C VAL A 22 8.93 -16.83 4.94
N GLN A 23 9.63 -16.56 6.04
CA GLN A 23 10.57 -17.51 6.66
C GLN A 23 9.88 -18.82 7.09
N ALA A 24 8.71 -18.73 7.70
CA ALA A 24 7.91 -19.91 8.07
C ALA A 24 7.46 -20.71 6.83
N ALA A 25 6.98 -20.04 5.79
CA ALA A 25 6.57 -20.68 4.55
C ALA A 25 7.74 -21.35 3.79
N LEU A 26 8.97 -20.81 3.90
CA LEU A 26 10.19 -21.47 3.40
C LEU A 26 10.55 -22.70 4.25
N LEU A 27 10.46 -22.59 5.57
CA LEU A 27 10.77 -23.69 6.48
C LEU A 27 9.82 -24.89 6.27
N GLU A 28 8.54 -24.66 6.02
CA GLU A 28 7.56 -25.71 5.66
C GLU A 28 7.96 -26.49 4.40
N ARG A 29 8.82 -25.88 3.54
CA ARG A 29 9.39 -26.51 2.34
C ARG A 29 10.80 -27.07 2.57
N GLY A 30 11.24 -27.14 3.84
CA GLY A 30 12.56 -27.63 4.20
C GLY A 30 13.72 -26.68 3.87
N ILE A 31 13.42 -25.38 3.67
CA ILE A 31 14.40 -24.35 3.30
C ILE A 31 14.68 -23.47 4.51
N GLU A 32 15.90 -23.58 5.03
CA GLU A 32 16.37 -22.70 6.10
C GLU A 32 16.65 -21.30 5.59
N SER A 33 16.35 -20.28 6.43
CA SER A 33 16.58 -18.89 6.09
C SER A 33 16.87 -18.03 7.31
N GLU A 34 17.58 -16.93 7.09
CA GLU A 34 17.94 -15.93 8.10
C GLU A 34 17.49 -14.53 7.66
N LEU A 35 17.20 -13.66 8.64
CA LEU A 35 16.77 -12.29 8.36
C LEU A 35 17.95 -11.32 8.37
N VAL A 36 18.05 -10.51 7.31
CA VAL A 36 18.97 -9.39 7.20
C VAL A 36 18.15 -8.09 7.25
N THR A 37 18.36 -7.30 8.30
CA THR A 37 17.52 -6.12 8.56
C THR A 37 18.15 -4.82 8.08
N TYR A 38 17.31 -3.94 7.50
CA TYR A 38 17.70 -2.65 6.96
C TYR A 38 16.94 -1.50 7.64
N ARG A 39 17.63 -0.39 7.87
CA ARG A 39 17.04 0.91 8.17
C ARG A 39 17.05 1.75 6.92
N THR A 40 15.89 1.98 6.32
CA THR A 40 15.76 2.74 5.07
C THR A 40 15.74 4.25 5.32
N LEU A 41 15.92 5.04 4.26
CA LEU A 41 15.81 6.51 4.33
C LEU A 41 14.43 6.94 4.86
N GLY A 42 13.36 6.25 4.47
CA GLY A 42 12.02 6.52 4.96
C GLY A 42 11.82 6.24 6.45
N ASP A 43 12.61 5.31 7.02
CA ASP A 43 12.60 5.04 8.46
C ASP A 43 13.38 6.10 9.26
N LYS A 44 14.31 6.82 8.61
CA LYS A 44 15.17 7.84 9.24
C LYS A 44 14.57 9.24 9.20
N ARG A 45 13.82 9.60 8.13
CA ARG A 45 13.26 10.94 7.92
C ARG A 45 11.77 10.99 8.25
N LEU A 46 11.45 10.93 9.54
CA LEU A 46 10.05 10.99 10.02
C LEU A 46 9.50 12.42 10.08
N ASP A 47 10.37 13.43 10.07
CA ASP A 47 10.01 14.84 10.30
C ASP A 47 9.74 15.63 9.00
N GLU A 48 10.12 15.09 7.84
CA GLU A 48 9.91 15.74 6.54
C GLU A 48 8.70 15.14 5.80
N PRO A 49 7.82 15.94 5.15
CA PRO A 49 6.69 15.42 4.36
C PRO A 49 7.16 14.43 3.28
N LEU A 50 6.40 13.35 3.04
CA LEU A 50 6.74 12.37 1.99
C LEU A 50 6.81 13.01 0.60
N SER A 51 6.06 14.08 0.36
CA SER A 51 6.06 14.85 -0.88
C SER A 51 7.39 15.53 -1.19
N THR A 52 8.19 15.86 -0.17
CA THR A 52 9.47 16.59 -0.33
C THR A 52 10.67 15.65 -0.51
N ILE A 53 10.56 14.36 -0.15
CA ILE A 53 11.70 13.43 -0.11
C ILE A 53 11.91 12.69 -1.46
N GLY A 54 10.99 12.82 -2.43
CA GLY A 54 11.01 12.06 -3.68
C GLY A 54 10.55 10.60 -3.47
N ALA A 55 9.41 10.26 -4.05
CA ALA A 55 8.66 9.04 -3.69
C ALA A 55 9.28 7.70 -4.16
N LYS A 56 10.17 7.67 -5.16
CA LYS A 56 10.68 6.42 -5.73
C LYS A 56 11.74 5.78 -4.83
N GLY A 57 11.42 4.58 -4.31
CA GLY A 57 12.39 3.73 -3.62
C GLY A 57 12.75 4.15 -2.19
N LEU A 58 11.97 5.03 -1.55
CA LEU A 58 12.25 5.54 -0.20
C LEU A 58 12.36 4.42 0.86
N PHE A 59 11.66 3.32 0.64
CA PHE A 59 11.60 2.17 1.56
C PHE A 59 12.22 0.89 1.00
N THR A 60 12.73 0.91 -0.25
CA THR A 60 13.17 -0.31 -0.94
C THR A 60 14.60 -0.25 -1.42
N LYS A 61 15.16 0.95 -1.66
CA LYS A 61 16.44 1.16 -2.33
C LYS A 61 17.61 0.41 -1.69
N GLU A 62 17.73 0.44 -0.36
CA GLU A 62 18.81 -0.24 0.36
C GLU A 62 18.71 -1.76 0.21
N LEU A 63 17.49 -2.31 0.28
CA LEU A 63 17.22 -3.74 0.09
C LEU A 63 17.53 -4.16 -1.35
N GLU A 64 17.07 -3.39 -2.34
CA GLU A 64 17.28 -3.66 -3.77
C GLU A 64 18.76 -3.60 -4.17
N VAL A 65 19.52 -2.66 -3.60
CA VAL A 65 20.96 -2.56 -3.84
C VAL A 65 21.70 -3.81 -3.33
N ASP A 66 21.38 -4.25 -2.12
CA ASP A 66 22.05 -5.41 -1.51
C ASP A 66 21.55 -6.73 -2.10
N LEU A 67 20.29 -6.80 -2.56
CA LEU A 67 19.76 -7.93 -3.32
C LEU A 67 20.51 -8.10 -4.66
N ARG A 68 20.69 -7.03 -5.43
CA ARG A 68 21.47 -7.06 -6.68
C ARG A 68 22.94 -7.45 -6.48
N LYS A 69 23.55 -7.04 -5.36
CA LYS A 69 24.92 -7.38 -5.01
C LYS A 69 25.08 -8.80 -4.44
N GLY A 70 24.00 -9.57 -4.32
CA GLY A 70 24.03 -10.91 -3.75
C GLY A 70 24.31 -10.96 -2.25
N LYS A 71 24.14 -9.84 -1.51
CA LYS A 71 24.25 -9.83 -0.05
C LYS A 71 23.02 -10.42 0.62
N THR A 72 21.87 -10.33 -0.03
CA THR A 72 20.64 -11.05 0.29
C THR A 72 20.22 -11.90 -0.90
N ASP A 73 19.46 -12.95 -0.66
CA ASP A 73 19.00 -13.88 -1.68
C ASP A 73 17.59 -13.51 -2.17
N LEU A 74 16.76 -12.99 -1.28
CA LEU A 74 15.45 -12.41 -1.58
C LEU A 74 15.16 -11.22 -0.66
N ALA A 75 14.21 -10.37 -1.06
CA ALA A 75 13.72 -9.26 -0.24
C ALA A 75 12.21 -9.34 -0.06
N VAL A 76 11.74 -9.03 1.16
CA VAL A 76 10.32 -9.06 1.54
C VAL A 76 9.79 -7.64 1.72
N HIS A 77 8.68 -7.35 1.06
CA HIS A 77 8.06 -6.03 1.05
C HIS A 77 6.54 -6.10 1.27
N SER A 78 5.96 -5.04 1.84
CA SER A 78 4.56 -4.75 1.59
C SER A 78 4.42 -4.34 0.12
N LEU A 79 3.61 -5.04 -0.68
CA LEU A 79 3.55 -4.81 -2.13
C LEU A 79 3.18 -3.37 -2.50
N LYS A 80 2.28 -2.75 -1.74
CA LYS A 80 1.86 -1.35 -1.96
C LYS A 80 3.00 -0.32 -1.85
N ASP A 81 4.11 -0.68 -1.20
CA ASP A 81 5.27 0.20 -0.99
C ASP A 81 6.31 0.03 -2.11
N LEU A 82 6.17 -1.02 -2.96
CA LEU A 82 6.99 -1.23 -4.14
C LEU A 82 6.52 -0.34 -5.31
N PRO A 83 7.44 0.34 -6.01
CA PRO A 83 7.12 0.99 -7.27
C PRO A 83 6.44 0.04 -8.26
N THR A 84 5.60 0.56 -9.15
CA THR A 84 4.96 -0.25 -10.21
C THR A 84 5.99 -0.84 -11.17
N ASP A 85 7.07 -0.11 -11.42
CA ASP A 85 8.20 -0.59 -12.22
C ASP A 85 9.26 -1.21 -11.31
N SER A 86 9.63 -2.46 -11.59
CA SER A 86 10.78 -3.08 -10.92
C SER A 86 12.09 -2.50 -11.46
N PRO A 87 13.10 -2.27 -10.62
CA PRO A 87 14.43 -1.90 -11.10
C PRO A 87 15.02 -2.99 -12.00
N PRO A 88 15.82 -2.65 -13.03
CA PRO A 88 16.50 -3.63 -13.87
C PRO A 88 17.26 -4.69 -13.05
N GLY A 89 17.13 -5.95 -13.44
CA GLY A 89 17.74 -7.09 -12.78
C GLY A 89 16.99 -7.61 -11.55
N LEU A 90 15.81 -7.05 -11.23
CA LEU A 90 14.97 -7.51 -10.12
C LEU A 90 13.53 -7.76 -10.59
N ILE A 91 12.91 -8.81 -10.04
CA ILE A 91 11.51 -9.14 -10.28
C ILE A 91 10.77 -9.42 -8.97
N VAL A 92 9.47 -9.17 -8.95
CA VAL A 92 8.56 -9.72 -7.93
C VAL A 92 8.23 -11.16 -8.37
N ALA A 93 8.89 -12.12 -7.76
CA ALA A 93 8.77 -13.54 -8.13
C ALA A 93 7.53 -14.19 -7.52
N ALA A 94 7.06 -13.70 -6.39
CA ALA A 94 5.88 -14.21 -5.71
C ALA A 94 5.17 -13.14 -4.90
N VAL A 95 3.87 -13.36 -4.73
CA VAL A 95 3.02 -12.65 -3.77
C VAL A 95 2.31 -13.73 -2.94
N LEU A 96 2.36 -13.61 -1.61
CA LEU A 96 1.68 -14.53 -0.73
C LEU A 96 0.17 -14.26 -0.69
N GLU A 97 -0.59 -15.21 -0.15
CA GLU A 97 -2.01 -15.03 0.15
C GLU A 97 -2.27 -13.67 0.81
N ARG A 98 -3.28 -12.99 0.30
CA ARG A 98 -3.58 -11.62 0.67
C ARG A 98 -4.29 -11.54 2.01
N GLU A 99 -3.75 -10.78 2.92
CA GLU A 99 -4.44 -10.34 4.12
C GLU A 99 -5.49 -9.27 3.76
N ASP A 100 -6.47 -9.02 4.64
CA ASP A 100 -7.54 -8.05 4.42
C ASP A 100 -7.03 -6.73 3.81
N PRO A 101 -7.42 -6.41 2.56
CA PRO A 101 -6.91 -5.24 1.84
C PRO A 101 -7.52 -3.92 2.32
N ARG A 102 -8.60 -3.96 3.12
CA ARG A 102 -9.37 -2.78 3.51
C ARG A 102 -8.55 -1.80 4.35
N ASP A 103 -8.98 -0.55 4.31
CA ASP A 103 -8.65 0.42 5.35
C ASP A 103 -9.63 0.25 6.52
N VAL A 104 -9.22 0.73 7.69
CA VAL A 104 -10.02 0.71 8.90
C VAL A 104 -9.98 2.08 9.57
N LEU A 105 -11.09 2.42 10.23
CA LEU A 105 -11.15 3.52 11.17
C LEU A 105 -10.70 3.04 12.55
N VAL A 106 -9.87 3.82 13.19
CA VAL A 106 -9.45 3.66 14.59
C VAL A 106 -9.83 4.93 15.32
N LEU A 107 -10.76 4.85 16.27
CA LEU A 107 -11.18 5.99 17.08
C LEU A 107 -10.31 6.11 18.34
N ASN A 108 -10.13 7.36 18.82
CA ASN A 108 -9.65 7.59 20.17
C ASN A 108 -10.71 7.08 21.17
N ARG A 109 -10.26 6.46 22.26
CA ARG A 109 -11.14 5.84 23.28
C ARG A 109 -12.13 6.82 23.94
N GLY A 110 -11.86 8.12 23.88
CA GLY A 110 -12.76 9.15 24.40
C GLY A 110 -13.90 9.51 23.45
N ILE A 111 -13.92 8.95 22.23
CA ILE A 111 -14.96 9.22 21.22
C ILE A 111 -15.89 8.02 21.17
N MET A 112 -17.17 8.26 21.44
CA MET A 112 -18.21 7.27 21.27
C MET A 112 -18.65 7.25 19.82
N GLY A 113 -18.57 6.08 19.17
CA GLY A 113 -18.96 5.90 17.78
C GLY A 113 -18.50 4.56 17.21
N GLN A 114 -19.08 4.17 16.08
CA GLN A 114 -18.79 2.92 15.38
C GLN A 114 -18.47 3.12 13.89
N SER A 115 -18.54 4.36 13.39
CA SER A 115 -18.37 4.70 11.98
C SER A 115 -17.75 6.09 11.78
N LEU A 116 -17.46 6.44 10.53
CA LEU A 116 -17.04 7.80 10.17
C LEU A 116 -18.15 8.84 10.43
N ASP A 117 -19.41 8.41 10.34
CA ASP A 117 -20.57 9.32 10.49
C ASP A 117 -20.76 9.76 11.95
N ASP A 118 -20.28 8.96 12.90
CA ASP A 118 -20.36 9.28 14.33
C ASP A 118 -19.31 10.30 14.78
N LEU A 119 -18.33 10.63 13.94
CA LEU A 119 -17.32 11.64 14.28
C LEU A 119 -17.97 13.04 14.34
N PRO A 120 -17.79 13.79 15.45
CA PRO A 120 -18.21 15.19 15.52
C PRO A 120 -17.62 16.03 14.39
N ARG A 121 -18.36 17.06 13.96
CA ARG A 121 -17.88 18.03 12.96
C ARG A 121 -16.56 18.66 13.42
N GLY A 122 -15.62 18.86 12.48
CA GLY A 122 -14.30 19.38 12.78
C GLY A 122 -13.37 18.37 13.46
N SER A 123 -13.77 17.08 13.59
CA SER A 123 -12.88 16.08 14.16
C SER A 123 -11.63 15.90 13.32
N ARG A 124 -10.47 15.82 14.00
CA ARG A 124 -9.17 15.63 13.36
C ARG A 124 -8.92 14.15 13.10
N VAL A 125 -8.84 13.76 11.83
CA VAL A 125 -8.57 12.38 11.40
C VAL A 125 -7.16 12.26 10.86
N GLY A 126 -6.37 11.38 11.47
CA GLY A 126 -4.95 11.20 11.18
C GLY A 126 -4.69 10.33 9.95
N THR A 127 -4.06 10.89 8.92
CA THR A 127 -3.50 10.15 7.78
C THR A 127 -2.48 11.01 7.04
N SER A 128 -1.40 10.37 6.53
CA SER A 128 -0.45 10.99 5.60
C SER A 128 -0.65 10.50 4.15
N SER A 129 -1.70 9.69 3.91
CA SER A 129 -2.01 9.17 2.58
C SER A 129 -2.97 10.11 1.85
N LEU A 130 -2.54 10.63 0.69
CA LEU A 130 -3.40 11.48 -0.15
C LEU A 130 -4.66 10.75 -0.60
N ARG A 131 -4.58 9.45 -0.89
CA ARG A 131 -5.73 8.61 -1.23
C ARG A 131 -6.77 8.57 -0.10
N ARG A 132 -6.32 8.36 1.14
CA ARG A 132 -7.21 8.34 2.31
C ARG A 132 -7.77 9.72 2.60
N ARG A 133 -6.93 10.76 2.50
CA ARG A 133 -7.36 12.15 2.63
C ARG A 133 -8.49 12.49 1.65
N ALA A 134 -8.29 12.22 0.37
CA ALA A 134 -9.26 12.53 -0.66
C ALA A 134 -10.59 11.80 -0.43
N GLN A 135 -10.56 10.51 -0.12
CA GLN A 135 -11.78 9.74 0.16
C GLN A 135 -12.48 10.21 1.45
N LEU A 136 -11.71 10.53 2.50
CA LEU A 136 -12.27 11.08 3.73
C LEU A 136 -13.03 12.39 3.48
N LEU A 137 -12.38 13.33 2.78
CA LEU A 137 -12.98 14.64 2.50
C LEU A 137 -14.13 14.56 1.50
N ALA A 138 -14.12 13.61 0.56
CA ALA A 138 -15.24 13.33 -0.33
C ALA A 138 -16.46 12.78 0.43
N THR A 139 -16.26 12.04 1.52
CA THR A 139 -17.32 11.47 2.34
C THR A 139 -17.77 12.43 3.43
N ARG A 140 -16.85 13.12 4.10
CA ARG A 140 -17.04 14.00 5.25
C ARG A 140 -16.16 15.25 5.10
N ALA A 141 -16.63 16.18 4.26
CA ALA A 141 -15.93 17.44 4.00
C ALA A 141 -15.80 18.36 5.23
N ASP A 142 -16.56 18.08 6.26
CA ASP A 142 -16.56 18.81 7.54
C ASP A 142 -15.46 18.35 8.51
N LEU A 143 -14.70 17.30 8.17
CA LEU A 143 -13.60 16.77 9.00
C LEU A 143 -12.25 17.41 8.64
N GLU A 144 -11.36 17.46 9.64
CA GLU A 144 -9.99 17.95 9.45
C GLU A 144 -9.02 16.78 9.23
N VAL A 145 -8.19 16.85 8.21
CA VAL A 145 -7.13 15.86 7.98
C VAL A 145 -5.86 16.30 8.66
N ALA A 146 -5.41 15.52 9.65
CA ALA A 146 -4.15 15.72 10.34
C ALA A 146 -3.07 14.77 9.82
N GLU A 147 -1.84 15.26 9.65
CA GLU A 147 -0.72 14.40 9.30
C GLU A 147 -0.41 13.40 10.42
N LEU A 148 -0.35 12.10 10.07
CA LEU A 148 -0.08 11.03 11.02
C LEU A 148 1.02 10.11 10.50
N ARG A 149 2.25 10.34 10.95
CA ARG A 149 3.46 9.60 10.55
C ARG A 149 3.96 8.67 11.65
N GLY A 150 4.82 7.73 11.24
CA GLY A 150 5.41 6.69 12.06
C GLY A 150 4.94 5.29 11.65
N ASN A 151 5.45 4.27 12.31
CA ASN A 151 4.97 2.90 12.17
C ASN A 151 3.57 2.73 12.80
N VAL A 152 2.93 1.57 12.61
CA VAL A 152 1.57 1.32 13.11
C VAL A 152 1.48 1.52 14.62
N PRO A 153 2.35 0.95 15.48
CA PRO A 153 2.31 1.19 16.92
C PRO A 153 2.42 2.67 17.29
N THR A 154 3.30 3.43 16.65
CA THR A 154 3.45 4.87 16.88
C THR A 154 2.17 5.64 16.53
N ARG A 155 1.49 5.28 15.44
CA ARG A 155 0.23 5.92 15.03
C ARG A 155 -0.90 5.60 16.01
N LEU A 156 -1.02 4.35 16.45
CA LEU A 156 -1.98 3.95 17.48
C LEU A 156 -1.76 4.72 18.78
N LYS A 157 -0.51 4.82 19.25
CA LYS A 157 -0.16 5.61 20.43
C LYS A 157 -0.60 7.08 20.29
N LYS A 158 -0.40 7.70 19.11
CA LYS A 158 -0.83 9.09 18.87
C LYS A 158 -2.36 9.24 18.91
N VAL A 159 -3.12 8.22 18.49
CA VAL A 159 -4.59 8.18 18.65
C VAL A 159 -4.96 8.05 20.12
N ASP A 160 -4.35 7.11 20.84
CA ASP A 160 -4.61 6.90 22.27
C ASP A 160 -4.28 8.14 23.14
N GLU A 161 -3.20 8.87 22.78
CA GLU A 161 -2.81 10.14 23.39
C GLU A 161 -3.74 11.33 23.04
N GLY A 162 -4.75 11.14 22.19
CA GLY A 162 -5.68 12.19 21.79
C GLY A 162 -5.08 13.25 20.85
N ARG A 163 -3.92 12.99 20.21
CA ARG A 163 -3.33 13.92 19.22
C ARG A 163 -4.20 14.05 17.98
N VAL A 164 -4.98 13.03 17.66
CA VAL A 164 -6.03 13.01 16.65
C VAL A 164 -7.25 12.30 17.24
N HIS A 165 -8.44 12.65 16.76
CA HIS A 165 -9.69 12.04 17.19
C HIS A 165 -9.86 10.64 16.63
N ALA A 166 -9.34 10.41 15.43
CA ALA A 166 -9.35 9.13 14.75
C ALA A 166 -8.13 8.98 13.85
N ALA A 167 -7.87 7.76 13.35
CA ALA A 167 -6.90 7.49 12.30
C ALA A 167 -7.48 6.50 11.29
N ILE A 168 -7.02 6.61 10.02
CA ILE A 168 -7.30 5.63 8.99
C ILE A 168 -6.03 4.82 8.74
N LEU A 169 -6.09 3.51 9.00
CA LEU A 169 -4.98 2.58 8.89
C LEU A 169 -5.34 1.42 7.96
N ALA A 170 -4.36 0.59 7.56
CA ALA A 170 -4.61 -0.64 6.81
C ALA A 170 -4.92 -1.79 7.77
N ALA A 171 -6.02 -2.52 7.55
CA ALA A 171 -6.42 -3.69 8.34
C ALA A 171 -5.28 -4.71 8.45
N ALA A 172 -4.68 -5.09 7.32
CA ALA A 172 -3.57 -6.03 7.28
C ALA A 172 -2.40 -5.70 8.21
N GLY A 173 -2.12 -4.40 8.42
CA GLY A 173 -1.09 -3.96 9.35
C GLY A 173 -1.45 -4.24 10.80
N LEU A 174 -2.70 -3.98 11.19
CA LEU A 174 -3.22 -4.24 12.53
C LEU A 174 -3.34 -5.74 12.81
N HIS A 175 -3.85 -6.51 11.84
CA HIS A 175 -3.97 -7.96 11.94
C HIS A 175 -2.61 -8.61 12.20
N ARG A 176 -1.60 -8.30 11.38
CA ARG A 176 -0.24 -8.86 11.52
C ARG A 176 0.44 -8.51 12.84
N LEU A 177 0.08 -7.38 13.44
CA LEU A 177 0.59 -6.96 14.74
C LEU A 177 -0.28 -7.40 15.92
N GLY A 178 -1.37 -8.13 15.67
CA GLY A 178 -2.30 -8.57 16.73
C GLY A 178 -3.04 -7.41 17.39
N ALA A 179 -3.25 -6.30 16.65
CA ALA A 179 -3.85 -5.07 17.16
C ALA A 179 -5.33 -4.90 16.72
N HIS A 180 -6.05 -6.01 16.51
CA HIS A 180 -7.46 -6.03 16.07
C HIS A 180 -8.40 -5.21 16.97
N GLN A 181 -8.12 -5.18 18.27
CA GLN A 181 -8.92 -4.47 19.28
C GLN A 181 -8.95 -2.94 19.09
N HIS A 182 -8.07 -2.39 18.24
CA HIS A 182 -8.09 -0.97 17.91
C HIS A 182 -9.01 -0.65 16.72
N ILE A 183 -9.48 -1.67 15.99
CA ILE A 183 -10.35 -1.46 14.82
C ILE A 183 -11.74 -1.10 15.29
N THR A 184 -12.21 0.09 14.91
CA THR A 184 -13.59 0.51 15.15
C THR A 184 -14.52 -0.03 14.06
N CYS A 185 -14.18 0.22 12.79
CA CYS A 185 -14.91 -0.34 11.64
C CYS A 185 -14.00 -0.49 10.43
N TYR A 186 -14.41 -1.34 9.50
CA TYR A 186 -13.80 -1.51 8.20
C TYR A 186 -14.42 -0.54 7.20
N LEU A 187 -13.62 -0.04 6.27
CA LEU A 187 -14.05 0.84 5.19
C LEU A 187 -14.14 0.02 3.90
N ASP A 188 -15.36 -0.32 3.51
CA ASP A 188 -15.63 -1.35 2.51
C ASP A 188 -15.65 -0.80 1.07
N ALA A 189 -15.15 -1.62 0.13
CA ALA A 189 -15.30 -1.39 -1.30
C ALA A 189 -16.78 -1.62 -1.74
N PRO A 190 -17.24 -0.98 -2.81
CA PRO A 190 -16.52 -0.02 -3.66
C PRO A 190 -16.52 1.42 -3.14
N ALA A 191 -17.22 1.69 -2.03
CA ALA A 191 -17.34 3.05 -1.47
C ALA A 191 -15.98 3.61 -1.01
N TRP A 192 -15.12 2.74 -0.47
CA TRP A 192 -13.76 3.09 -0.05
C TRP A 192 -12.75 2.11 -0.64
N LEU A 193 -11.81 2.61 -1.45
CA LEU A 193 -10.83 1.77 -2.12
C LEU A 193 -9.44 1.86 -1.46
N PRO A 194 -8.78 0.71 -1.21
CA PRO A 194 -7.42 0.64 -0.68
C PRO A 194 -6.37 1.07 -1.70
N ALA A 195 -5.12 1.11 -1.29
CA ALA A 195 -4.00 1.22 -2.21
C ALA A 195 -3.83 -0.08 -3.01
N ALA A 196 -3.42 0.02 -4.27
CA ALA A 196 -3.07 -1.14 -5.08
C ALA A 196 -2.05 -2.04 -4.36
N GLY A 197 -2.34 -3.33 -4.25
CA GLY A 197 -1.53 -4.31 -3.55
C GLY A 197 -1.56 -4.20 -2.02
N GLN A 198 -2.45 -3.41 -1.42
CA GLN A 198 -2.58 -3.39 0.04
C GLN A 198 -3.00 -4.77 0.57
N GLY A 199 -2.40 -5.20 1.68
CA GLY A 199 -2.61 -6.53 2.26
C GLY A 199 -1.65 -7.61 1.73
N ALA A 200 -1.05 -7.43 0.55
CA ALA A 200 -0.16 -8.39 -0.07
C ALA A 200 1.30 -8.25 0.39
N ILE A 201 1.97 -9.39 0.62
CA ILE A 201 3.41 -9.50 0.87
C ILE A 201 4.08 -9.92 -0.44
N ALA A 202 5.06 -9.14 -0.91
CA ALA A 202 5.82 -9.44 -2.11
C ALA A 202 7.21 -10.00 -1.78
N ILE A 203 7.64 -10.97 -2.57
CA ILE A 203 8.98 -11.53 -2.57
C ILE A 203 9.69 -11.09 -3.84
N GLN A 204 10.72 -10.26 -3.68
CA GLN A 204 11.55 -9.76 -4.76
C GLN A 204 12.86 -10.55 -4.82
N VAL A 205 13.29 -10.94 -6.03
CA VAL A 205 14.52 -11.69 -6.29
C VAL A 205 15.24 -11.09 -7.48
N ARG A 206 16.49 -11.51 -7.72
CA ARG A 206 17.17 -11.26 -9.00
C ARG A 206 16.45 -12.03 -10.12
N ASP A 207 16.35 -11.46 -11.28
CA ASP A 207 15.66 -12.05 -12.44
C ASP A 207 16.42 -13.25 -13.03
N ASP A 208 17.73 -13.28 -12.86
CA ASP A 208 18.67 -14.32 -13.32
C ASP A 208 19.02 -15.37 -12.26
N ASP A 209 18.37 -15.38 -11.09
CA ASP A 209 18.70 -16.32 -10.02
C ASP A 209 17.92 -17.64 -10.16
N ASP A 210 18.55 -18.60 -10.84
CA ASP A 210 17.98 -19.94 -11.06
C ASP A 210 17.88 -20.79 -9.77
N ARG A 211 18.55 -20.39 -8.70
CA ARG A 211 18.49 -21.06 -7.39
C ARG A 211 17.32 -20.56 -6.56
N VAL A 212 17.18 -19.25 -6.43
CA VAL A 212 16.19 -18.63 -5.54
C VAL A 212 14.87 -18.37 -6.24
N GLY A 213 14.87 -18.05 -7.53
CA GLY A 213 13.68 -17.77 -8.32
C GLY A 213 12.61 -18.88 -8.26
N PRO A 214 12.94 -20.17 -8.52
CA PRO A 214 11.98 -21.27 -8.39
C PRO A 214 11.43 -21.43 -6.96
N VAL A 215 12.29 -21.28 -5.95
CA VAL A 215 11.90 -21.34 -4.54
C VAL A 215 10.89 -20.23 -4.20
N ALA A 216 11.21 -18.98 -4.58
CA ALA A 216 10.30 -17.85 -4.36
C ALA A 216 8.96 -18.07 -5.07
N ARG A 217 8.98 -18.47 -6.34
CA ARG A 217 7.76 -18.78 -7.13
C ARG A 217 6.89 -19.87 -6.51
N SER A 218 7.47 -20.84 -5.79
CA SER A 218 6.70 -21.88 -5.09
C SER A 218 5.85 -21.36 -3.94
N LEU A 219 6.10 -20.12 -3.48
CA LEU A 219 5.34 -19.43 -2.43
C LEU A 219 4.21 -18.57 -3.00
N ASN A 220 4.10 -18.50 -4.33
CA ASN A 220 3.14 -17.60 -4.97
C ASN A 220 1.69 -18.06 -4.80
N ASP A 221 0.84 -17.15 -4.34
CA ASP A 221 -0.62 -17.30 -4.39
C ASP A 221 -1.15 -16.74 -5.71
N LEU A 222 -1.64 -17.61 -6.58
CA LEU A 222 -2.06 -17.21 -7.91
C LEU A 222 -3.24 -16.23 -7.92
N PRO A 223 -4.32 -16.42 -7.13
CA PRO A 223 -5.43 -15.47 -7.06
C PRO A 223 -4.96 -14.07 -6.65
N THR A 224 -4.14 -13.98 -5.61
CA THR A 224 -3.58 -12.69 -5.16
C THR A 224 -2.69 -12.07 -6.25
N MET A 225 -1.83 -12.86 -6.90
CA MET A 225 -0.94 -12.35 -7.95
C MET A 225 -1.74 -11.74 -9.10
N LEU A 226 -2.77 -12.40 -9.59
CA LEU A 226 -3.61 -11.89 -10.68
C LEU A 226 -4.33 -10.60 -10.27
N ALA A 227 -4.90 -10.57 -9.08
CA ALA A 227 -5.56 -9.39 -8.53
C ALA A 227 -4.62 -8.18 -8.48
N VAL A 228 -3.44 -8.35 -7.87
CA VAL A 228 -2.51 -7.23 -7.67
C VAL A 228 -1.81 -6.80 -8.97
N ARG A 229 -1.68 -7.68 -9.97
CA ARG A 229 -1.20 -7.32 -11.32
C ARG A 229 -2.17 -6.34 -11.98
N ALA A 230 -3.48 -6.62 -11.94
CA ALA A 230 -4.50 -5.72 -12.46
C ALA A 230 -4.52 -4.36 -11.73
N GLU A 231 -4.50 -4.38 -10.39
CA GLU A 231 -4.47 -3.17 -9.57
C GLU A 231 -3.23 -2.30 -9.85
N ARG A 232 -2.05 -2.91 -9.97
CA ARG A 232 -0.79 -2.20 -10.25
C ARG A 232 -0.75 -1.67 -11.69
N ALA A 233 -1.27 -2.41 -12.67
CA ALA A 233 -1.39 -1.94 -14.04
C ALA A 233 -2.34 -0.73 -14.16
N PHE A 234 -3.45 -0.74 -13.41
CA PHE A 234 -4.33 0.44 -13.30
C PHE A 234 -3.59 1.65 -12.73
N LEU A 235 -2.86 1.46 -11.63
CA LEU A 235 -2.06 2.52 -11.01
C LEU A 235 -0.98 3.05 -11.97
N GLN A 236 -0.27 2.16 -12.66
CA GLN A 236 0.77 2.50 -13.63
C GLN A 236 0.19 3.27 -14.83
N ALA A 237 -0.93 2.79 -15.39
CA ALA A 237 -1.58 3.43 -16.53
C ALA A 237 -2.07 4.85 -16.22
N LEU A 238 -2.42 5.15 -14.96
CA LEU A 238 -2.74 6.52 -14.52
C LEU A 238 -1.49 7.35 -14.15
N GLU A 239 -0.28 6.81 -14.41
CA GLU A 239 0.99 7.44 -14.02
C GLU A 239 1.04 7.74 -12.49
N GLY A 240 0.31 6.93 -11.74
CA GLY A 240 0.15 7.11 -10.30
C GLY A 240 1.41 6.69 -9.56
N GLY A 241 2.02 7.66 -8.90
CA GLY A 241 2.98 7.42 -7.83
C GLY A 241 2.30 7.50 -6.46
N CYS A 242 3.08 7.40 -5.39
CA CYS A 242 2.58 7.53 -4.01
C CYS A 242 1.94 8.90 -3.71
N GLN A 243 2.04 9.85 -4.62
CA GLN A 243 1.58 11.23 -4.47
C GLN A 243 0.25 11.51 -5.19
N VAL A 244 -0.35 10.53 -5.85
CA VAL A 244 -1.65 10.67 -6.50
C VAL A 244 -2.72 9.94 -5.70
N PRO A 245 -3.88 10.55 -5.44
CA PRO A 245 -4.99 9.92 -4.73
C PRO A 245 -5.67 8.83 -5.58
N ILE A 246 -5.02 7.70 -5.76
CA ILE A 246 -5.52 6.55 -6.54
C ILE A 246 -5.77 5.38 -5.59
N GLY A 247 -6.91 4.71 -5.76
CA GLY A 247 -7.26 3.46 -5.11
C GLY A 247 -7.62 2.39 -6.13
N ALA A 248 -7.27 1.14 -5.86
CA ALA A 248 -7.66 0.01 -6.69
C ALA A 248 -7.85 -1.24 -5.84
N LEU A 249 -8.84 -2.06 -6.20
CA LEU A 249 -9.09 -3.35 -5.57
C LEU A 249 -9.73 -4.31 -6.55
N ALA A 250 -9.11 -5.47 -6.74
CA ALA A 250 -9.74 -6.61 -7.38
C ALA A 250 -10.44 -7.47 -6.32
N VAL A 251 -11.71 -7.77 -6.54
CA VAL A 251 -12.57 -8.52 -5.61
C VAL A 251 -13.11 -9.75 -6.33
N PRO A 252 -12.96 -10.96 -5.77
CA PRO A 252 -13.58 -12.15 -6.33
C PRO A 252 -15.11 -12.05 -6.23
N THR A 253 -15.80 -12.64 -7.21
CA THR A 253 -17.27 -12.78 -7.26
C THR A 253 -17.62 -14.23 -7.60
N ASP A 254 -18.90 -14.59 -7.52
CA ASP A 254 -19.37 -15.95 -7.87
C ASP A 254 -19.12 -16.31 -9.35
N HIS A 255 -18.89 -15.32 -10.19
CA HIS A 255 -18.74 -15.51 -11.66
C HIS A 255 -17.37 -15.04 -12.19
N GLY A 256 -16.40 -14.76 -11.32
CA GLY A 256 -15.07 -14.29 -11.71
C GLY A 256 -14.50 -13.30 -10.71
N ALA A 257 -14.07 -12.13 -11.16
CA ALA A 257 -13.61 -11.05 -10.29
C ALA A 257 -13.94 -9.68 -10.90
N LEU A 258 -14.14 -8.69 -10.05
CA LEU A 258 -14.32 -7.29 -10.44
C LEU A 258 -13.08 -6.49 -10.07
N LEU A 259 -12.64 -5.61 -10.96
CA LEU A 259 -11.63 -4.60 -10.66
C LEU A 259 -12.31 -3.26 -10.44
N HIS A 260 -12.22 -2.75 -9.22
CA HIS A 260 -12.63 -1.40 -8.86
C HIS A 260 -11.44 -0.45 -8.92
N GLY A 261 -11.65 0.76 -9.43
CA GLY A 261 -10.64 1.81 -9.47
C GLY A 261 -11.20 3.17 -9.12
N MET A 262 -10.39 4.02 -8.53
CA MET A 262 -10.72 5.42 -8.31
C MET A 262 -9.49 6.30 -8.46
N ILE A 263 -9.74 7.54 -8.86
CA ILE A 263 -8.83 8.67 -8.76
C ILE A 263 -9.58 9.88 -8.20
N ALA A 264 -8.91 10.70 -7.40
CA ALA A 264 -9.49 11.91 -6.85
C ALA A 264 -8.49 13.09 -6.87
N ASP A 265 -8.98 14.30 -6.74
CA ASP A 265 -8.15 15.43 -6.33
C ASP A 265 -7.83 15.36 -4.83
N VAL A 266 -6.82 16.11 -4.38
CA VAL A 266 -6.36 16.07 -2.98
C VAL A 266 -7.41 16.58 -1.99
N SER A 267 -8.34 17.43 -2.45
CA SER A 267 -9.42 17.98 -1.64
C SER A 267 -10.63 17.04 -1.51
N GLY A 268 -10.70 16.00 -2.35
CA GLY A 268 -11.85 15.11 -2.41
C GLY A 268 -13.08 15.71 -3.09
N SER A 269 -12.96 16.91 -3.67
CA SER A 269 -14.08 17.59 -4.34
C SER A 269 -14.45 16.94 -5.67
N ARG A 270 -13.50 16.29 -6.33
CA ARG A 270 -13.67 15.51 -7.55
C ARG A 270 -13.15 14.10 -7.35
N VAL A 271 -14.04 13.13 -7.52
CA VAL A 271 -13.72 11.70 -7.44
C VAL A 271 -14.29 11.01 -8.66
N VAL A 272 -13.46 10.36 -9.45
CA VAL A 272 -13.86 9.52 -10.57
C VAL A 272 -13.66 8.06 -10.17
N ARG A 273 -14.70 7.24 -10.34
CA ARG A 273 -14.72 5.82 -9.95
C ARG A 273 -15.23 4.97 -11.10
N GLY A 274 -14.73 3.76 -11.20
CA GLY A 274 -15.23 2.78 -12.16
C GLY A 274 -15.00 1.35 -11.70
N THR A 275 -15.68 0.46 -12.40
CA THR A 275 -15.60 -0.99 -12.15
C THR A 275 -15.69 -1.70 -13.50
N ILE A 276 -14.85 -2.71 -13.69
CA ILE A 276 -14.92 -3.61 -14.85
C ILE A 276 -14.77 -5.07 -14.38
N ASP A 277 -15.17 -6.00 -15.23
CA ASP A 277 -14.82 -7.40 -15.06
C ASP A 277 -13.31 -7.59 -15.23
N LEU A 278 -12.71 -8.35 -14.31
CA LEU A 278 -11.29 -8.70 -14.38
C LEU A 278 -11.10 -9.93 -15.27
N ASP A 279 -10.41 -9.73 -16.38
CA ASP A 279 -9.92 -10.85 -17.18
C ASP A 279 -8.69 -11.47 -16.51
N VAL A 280 -8.85 -12.65 -15.95
CA VAL A 280 -7.76 -13.37 -15.25
C VAL A 280 -6.66 -13.85 -16.20
N GLY A 281 -6.95 -13.98 -17.51
CA GLY A 281 -5.97 -14.30 -18.54
C GLY A 281 -5.09 -13.10 -18.90
N GLU A 282 -5.63 -11.88 -18.80
CA GLU A 282 -4.96 -10.62 -19.13
C GLU A 282 -5.19 -9.56 -18.04
N PRO A 283 -4.75 -9.81 -16.81
CA PRO A 283 -5.06 -8.92 -15.67
C PRO A 283 -4.51 -7.50 -15.84
N GLU A 284 -3.33 -7.35 -16.42
CA GLU A 284 -2.77 -6.01 -16.69
C GLU A 284 -3.60 -5.23 -17.71
N LEU A 285 -4.09 -5.91 -18.76
CA LEU A 285 -4.92 -5.26 -19.75
C LEU A 285 -6.24 -4.79 -19.15
N SER A 286 -6.81 -5.54 -18.19
CA SER A 286 -7.97 -5.09 -17.41
C SER A 286 -7.64 -3.81 -16.64
N GLY A 287 -6.49 -3.73 -15.97
CA GLY A 287 -6.04 -2.51 -15.28
C GLY A 287 -5.94 -1.30 -16.23
N VAL A 288 -5.32 -1.50 -17.40
CA VAL A 288 -5.18 -0.45 -18.42
C VAL A 288 -6.55 -0.02 -18.98
N ARG A 289 -7.46 -0.96 -19.25
CA ARG A 289 -8.82 -0.66 -19.74
C ARG A 289 -9.58 0.22 -18.75
N LEU A 290 -9.56 -0.14 -17.46
CA LEU A 290 -10.21 0.67 -16.43
C LEU A 290 -9.59 2.08 -16.34
N ALA A 291 -8.27 2.19 -16.40
CA ALA A 291 -7.59 3.48 -16.38
C ALA A 291 -8.02 4.37 -17.56
N ASN A 292 -8.11 3.80 -18.76
CA ASN A 292 -8.55 4.51 -19.97
C ASN A 292 -10.02 4.93 -19.88
N GLN A 293 -10.90 4.08 -19.34
CA GLN A 293 -12.28 4.43 -19.06
C GLN A 293 -12.35 5.66 -18.14
N LEU A 294 -11.67 5.63 -17.00
CA LEU A 294 -11.70 6.76 -16.05
C LEU A 294 -11.07 8.04 -16.62
N ARG A 295 -10.06 7.92 -17.50
CA ARG A 295 -9.52 9.09 -18.24
C ARG A 295 -10.59 9.76 -19.08
N GLY A 296 -11.44 8.99 -19.76
CA GLY A 296 -12.58 9.51 -20.51
C GLY A 296 -13.69 10.13 -19.62
N GLU A 297 -13.73 9.76 -18.35
CA GLU A 297 -14.74 10.22 -17.36
C GLU A 297 -14.22 11.37 -16.47
N GLY A 298 -13.05 11.95 -16.76
CA GLY A 298 -12.53 13.13 -16.09
C GLY A 298 -11.27 12.89 -15.23
N ALA A 299 -10.68 11.70 -15.24
CA ALA A 299 -9.42 11.45 -14.53
C ALA A 299 -8.24 12.22 -15.14
N SER A 300 -8.28 12.51 -16.45
CA SER A 300 -7.25 13.30 -17.13
C SER A 300 -7.11 14.70 -16.53
N GLU A 301 -8.22 15.38 -16.28
CA GLU A 301 -8.25 16.72 -15.70
C GLU A 301 -7.75 16.73 -14.25
N ILE A 302 -8.06 15.67 -13.48
CA ILE A 302 -7.54 15.50 -12.13
C ILE A 302 -6.01 15.35 -12.16
N LEU A 303 -5.49 14.47 -13.03
CA LEU A 303 -4.04 14.26 -13.20
C LEU A 303 -3.32 15.55 -13.61
N GLU A 304 -3.86 16.30 -14.56
CA GLU A 304 -3.29 17.58 -14.97
C GLU A 304 -3.29 18.61 -13.84
N GLY A 305 -4.38 18.67 -13.06
CA GLY A 305 -4.47 19.53 -11.88
C GLY A 305 -3.39 19.22 -10.85
N LEU A 306 -3.16 17.93 -10.56
CA LEU A 306 -2.14 17.47 -9.63
C LEU A 306 -0.72 17.81 -10.13
N ARG A 307 -0.41 17.59 -11.42
CA ARG A 307 0.89 17.96 -12.01
C ARG A 307 1.16 19.46 -11.93
N ARG A 308 0.15 20.31 -12.16
CA ARG A 308 0.29 21.78 -12.03
C ARG A 308 0.57 22.18 -10.59
N ALA A 309 -0.09 21.55 -9.61
CA ALA A 309 0.11 21.84 -8.20
C ALA A 309 1.52 21.47 -7.70
N GLU A 310 2.12 20.40 -8.24
CA GLU A 310 3.52 20.03 -7.92
C GLU A 310 4.55 21.01 -8.49
N HIS A 311 4.22 21.76 -9.54
CA HIS A 311 5.10 22.76 -10.17
C HIS A 311 4.90 24.17 -9.60
N LEU A 312 3.92 24.40 -8.72
CA LEU A 312 3.78 25.67 -8.03
C LEU A 312 4.82 25.76 -6.92
N PRO A 313 5.61 26.85 -6.86
CA PRO A 313 6.51 27.09 -5.73
C PRO A 313 5.68 27.09 -4.43
N ALA A 314 6.24 26.49 -3.39
CA ALA A 314 5.61 26.53 -2.07
C ALA A 314 5.26 27.98 -1.71
N PRO A 315 4.07 28.26 -1.11
CA PRO A 315 3.74 29.60 -0.66
C PRO A 315 4.85 30.08 0.27
N GLN A 316 5.41 31.25 -0.05
CA GLN A 316 6.37 31.87 0.84
C GLN A 316 5.64 32.22 2.14
N PRO A 317 6.22 31.92 3.32
CA PRO A 317 5.65 32.38 4.58
C PRO A 317 5.65 33.90 4.60
N GLU A 318 4.49 34.51 4.92
CA GLU A 318 4.38 35.92 5.24
C GLU A 318 5.12 36.26 6.52
#